data_80e037989fba45a210c45da4a143a9ad
#
_entry.id   80e037989fba45a210c45da4a143a9ad
#
_cell.length_a   1.000
_cell.length_b   1.000
_cell.length_c   1.000
_cell.angle_alpha   90.00
_cell.angle_beta   90.00
_cell.angle_gamma   90.00
#
_symmetry.space_group_name_H-M   'P 1'
#
loop_
_entity.id
_entity.type
_entity.pdbx_description
1 polymer ?
#
loop_
_entity_poly.entity_id
_entity_poly.type
_entity_poly.pdbx_seq_one_letter_code
_entity_poly.pdbx_strand_id
1 'polypeptide(L)' 'MQVNKDMTISDIIAMDQGIANILMASGMHCLGCIMAHGEDLGQACAVHGIDADDMVSRINTYLDSKNAQSVQ' A
#
# COMPACT_ATOMS: atom_id res chain seq x y z
N MET A 1 13.14 2.98 2.07
CA MET A 1 11.84 3.68 2.00
C MET A 1 10.79 2.87 2.71
N GLN A 2 9.98 3.53 3.48
CA GLN A 2 8.90 2.86 4.21
C GLN A 2 7.61 3.64 4.07
N VAL A 3 6.49 2.92 4.13
CA VAL A 3 5.18 3.54 4.15
C VAL A 3 4.61 3.52 5.56
N ASN A 4 3.62 4.36 5.82
CA ASN A 4 2.84 4.32 7.05
C ASN A 4 1.36 4.50 6.71
N LYS A 5 0.51 4.24 7.69
CA LYS A 5 -0.95 4.25 7.47
C LYS A 5 -1.52 5.64 7.23
N ASP A 6 -0.79 6.69 7.53
CA ASP A 6 -1.24 8.07 7.30
C ASP A 6 -0.94 8.57 5.88
N MET A 7 -0.17 7.85 5.12
CA MET A 7 0.11 8.19 3.72
C MET A 7 -1.11 7.89 2.85
N THR A 8 -1.35 8.74 1.85
CA THR A 8 -2.46 8.48 0.93
C THR A 8 -2.13 7.30 0.03
N ILE A 9 -3.15 6.60 -0.44
CA ILE A 9 -2.98 5.49 -1.37
C ILE A 9 -2.24 5.94 -2.62
N SER A 10 -2.57 7.13 -3.14
CA SER A 10 -1.93 7.69 -4.34
C SER A 10 -0.43 7.88 -4.10
N ASP A 11 -0.01 8.39 -2.95
CA ASP A 11 1.39 8.60 -2.62
C ASP A 11 2.13 7.27 -2.49
N ILE A 12 1.51 6.28 -1.89
CA ILE A 12 2.09 4.95 -1.70
C ILE A 12 2.32 4.28 -3.06
N ILE A 13 1.35 4.31 -3.93
CA ILE A 13 1.45 3.71 -5.27
C ILE A 13 2.48 4.46 -6.12
N ALA A 14 2.60 5.77 -5.94
CA ALA A 14 3.60 6.56 -6.65
C ALA A 14 5.03 6.16 -6.27
N MET A 15 5.25 5.63 -5.07
CA MET A 15 6.55 5.13 -4.66
C MET A 15 6.95 3.86 -5.42
N ASP A 16 6.00 2.98 -5.65
CA ASP A 16 6.22 1.72 -6.36
C ASP A 16 4.88 1.14 -6.83
N GLN A 17 4.73 1.00 -8.13
CA GLN A 17 3.49 0.49 -8.72
C GLN A 17 3.18 -0.95 -8.31
N GLY A 18 4.19 -1.73 -7.94
CA GLY A 18 3.97 -3.09 -7.46
C GLY A 18 3.15 -3.16 -6.18
N ILE A 19 3.09 -2.07 -5.42
CA ILE A 19 2.26 -1.98 -4.23
C ILE A 19 0.77 -2.10 -4.59
N ALA A 20 0.37 -1.62 -5.75
CA ALA A 20 -1.01 -1.77 -6.21
C ALA A 20 -1.43 -3.23 -6.26
N ASN A 21 -0.54 -4.12 -6.68
CA ASN A 21 -0.82 -5.56 -6.73
C ASN A 21 -1.03 -6.13 -5.32
N ILE A 22 -0.27 -5.65 -4.35
CA ILE A 22 -0.41 -6.07 -2.95
C ILE A 22 -1.78 -5.65 -2.42
N LEU A 23 -2.17 -4.43 -2.68
CA LEU A 23 -3.46 -3.91 -2.23
C LEU A 23 -4.62 -4.66 -2.87
N MET A 24 -4.54 -4.92 -4.17
CA MET A 24 -5.57 -5.68 -4.88
C MET A 24 -5.68 -7.12 -4.38
N ALA A 25 -4.55 -7.77 -4.14
CA ALA A 25 -4.53 -9.12 -3.59
C ALA A 25 -5.14 -9.19 -2.18
N SER A 26 -5.11 -8.09 -1.46
CA SER A 26 -5.71 -8.00 -0.12
C SER A 26 -7.20 -7.71 -0.13
N GLY A 27 -7.79 -7.53 -1.30
CA GLY A 27 -9.23 -7.29 -1.43
C GLY A 27 -9.62 -5.87 -1.80
N MET A 28 -8.67 -4.99 -2.02
CA MET A 28 -8.94 -3.61 -2.42
C MET A 28 -9.04 -3.52 -3.94
N HIS A 29 -10.16 -3.96 -4.49
CA HIS A 29 -10.32 -4.09 -5.94
C HIS A 29 -10.57 -2.77 -6.67
N CYS A 30 -10.99 -1.73 -5.97
CA CYS A 30 -11.34 -0.46 -6.59
C CYS A 30 -10.30 0.61 -6.31
N LEU A 31 -9.06 0.35 -6.66
CA LEU A 31 -7.98 1.31 -6.42
C LEU A 31 -8.25 2.67 -7.06
N GLY A 32 -8.87 2.68 -8.23
CA GLY A 32 -9.20 3.94 -8.90
C GLY A 32 -10.10 4.83 -8.06
N CYS A 33 -11.10 4.28 -7.41
CA CYS A 33 -11.99 5.02 -6.52
C CYS A 33 -11.26 5.50 -5.27
N ILE A 34 -10.44 4.65 -4.68
CA ILE A 34 -9.69 4.97 -3.47
C ILE A 34 -8.71 6.12 -3.76
N MET A 35 -8.01 6.06 -4.88
CA MET A 35 -7.09 7.11 -5.30
C MET A 35 -7.80 8.42 -5.55
N ALA A 36 -8.98 8.37 -6.17
CA ALA A 36 -9.75 9.57 -6.47
C ALA A 36 -10.25 10.28 -5.21
N HIS A 37 -10.49 9.54 -4.15
CA HIS A 37 -10.96 10.10 -2.89
C HIS A 37 -9.83 10.63 -2.00
N GLY A 38 -8.58 10.30 -2.30
CA GLY A 38 -7.44 10.76 -1.52
C GLY A 38 -7.39 10.19 -0.12
N GLU A 39 -7.98 9.04 0.11
CA GLU A 39 -7.97 8.39 1.41
C GLU A 39 -6.58 7.90 1.77
N ASP A 40 -6.25 7.92 3.06
CA ASP A 40 -5.01 7.32 3.54
C ASP A 40 -5.13 5.79 3.64
N LEU A 41 -4.01 5.12 3.79
CA LEU A 41 -3.98 3.66 3.85
C LEU A 41 -4.80 3.12 5.03
N GLY A 42 -4.72 3.77 6.18
CA GLY A 42 -5.48 3.36 7.36
C GLY A 42 -6.97 3.41 7.13
N GLN A 43 -7.46 4.48 6.51
CA GLN A 43 -8.89 4.64 6.18
C GLN A 43 -9.33 3.58 5.18
N ALA A 44 -8.56 3.35 4.15
CA ALA A 44 -8.87 2.35 3.14
C ALA A 44 -8.92 0.94 3.74
N CYS A 45 -7.96 0.61 4.59
CA CYS A 45 -7.94 -0.68 5.27
C CYS A 45 -9.18 -0.86 6.18
N ALA A 46 -9.56 0.17 6.90
CA ALA A 46 -10.74 0.12 7.78
C ALA A 46 -12.01 -0.15 6.99
N VAL A 47 -12.19 0.48 5.84
CA VAL A 47 -13.36 0.28 4.97
C VAL A 47 -13.42 -1.16 4.48
N HIS A 48 -12.30 -1.78 4.20
CA HIS A 48 -12.23 -3.15 3.66
C HIS A 48 -12.07 -4.22 4.75
N GLY A 49 -12.07 -3.83 6.02
CA GLY A 49 -11.91 -4.78 7.12
C GLY A 49 -10.50 -5.37 7.22
N ILE A 50 -9.50 -4.65 6.77
CA ILE A 50 -8.12 -5.09 6.76
C ILE A 50 -7.37 -4.39 7.89
N ASP A 51 -6.48 -5.12 8.57
CA ASP A 51 -5.62 -4.53 9.60
C ASP A 51 -4.59 -3.62 8.93
N ALA A 52 -4.64 -2.33 9.22
CA ALA A 52 -3.74 -1.35 8.63
C ALA A 52 -2.28 -1.62 8.99
N ASP A 53 -2.00 -2.02 10.21
CA ASP A 53 -0.64 -2.33 10.65
C ASP A 53 -0.07 -3.53 9.90
N ASP A 54 -0.88 -4.54 9.66
CA ASP A 54 -0.50 -5.72 8.89
C ASP A 54 -0.20 -5.34 7.43
N MET A 55 -1.05 -4.51 6.84
CA MET A 55 -0.86 -4.02 5.48
C MET A 55 0.44 -3.22 5.36
N VAL A 56 0.70 -2.32 6.30
CA VAL A 56 1.94 -1.53 6.32
C VAL A 56 3.15 -2.46 6.39
N SER A 57 3.09 -3.48 7.23
CA SER A 57 4.16 -4.46 7.37
C SER A 57 4.43 -5.20 6.06
N ARG A 58 3.38 -5.62 5.37
CA ARG A 58 3.49 -6.31 4.09
C ARG A 58 4.13 -5.44 3.03
N ILE A 59 3.70 -4.20 2.93
CA ILE A 59 4.23 -3.25 1.95
C ILE A 59 5.71 -2.96 2.25
N ASN A 60 6.06 -2.73 3.50
CA ASN A 60 7.43 -2.45 3.87
C ASN A 60 8.34 -3.65 3.63
N THR A 61 7.87 -4.85 3.88
CA THR A 61 8.60 -6.08 3.57
C THR A 61 8.87 -6.20 2.06
N TYR A 62 7.87 -5.90 1.25
CA TYR A 62 8.02 -5.90 -0.20
C TYR A 62 9.07 -4.87 -0.66
N LEU A 63 9.02 -3.66 -0.11
CA LEU A 63 9.97 -2.60 -0.46
C LEU A 63 11.40 -2.97 -0.04
N ASP A 64 11.55 -3.55 1.12
CA ASP A 64 12.85 -4.00 1.62
C ASP A 64 13.44 -5.12 0.74
N SER A 65 12.62 -6.06 0.33
CA SER A 65 13.03 -7.14 -0.56
C SER A 65 13.46 -6.59 -1.92
N LYS A 66 12.72 -5.63 -2.43
CA LYS A 66 13.02 -5.00 -3.70
C LYS A 66 14.34 -4.22 -3.64
N ASN A 67 14.56 -3.50 -2.56
CA ASN A 67 15.81 -2.76 -2.36
C ASN A 67 17.00 -3.72 -2.26
N ALA A 68 16.84 -4.83 -1.58
CA ALA A 68 17.89 -5.83 -1.48
C ALA A 68 18.24 -6.42 -2.85
N GLN A 69 17.24 -6.63 -3.70
CA GLN A 69 17.47 -7.10 -5.06
C GLN A 69 18.16 -6.06 -5.93
N SER A 70 17.83 -4.80 -5.77
CA SER A 70 18.39 -3.74 -6.59
C SER A 70 19.83 -3.41 -6.25
N VAL A 71 20.32 -3.83 -5.11
CA VAL A 71 21.72 -3.62 -4.72
C VAL A 71 22.66 -4.56 -5.48
N GLN A 72 22.15 -5.62 -6.01
CA GLN A 72 22.95 -6.55 -6.78
C GLN A 72 23.16 -6.02 -8.23
#